data_52a38c3881e5159dbdd8f8f2b34b2db6
#
_entry.id   52a38c3881e5159dbdd8f8f2b34b2db6
#
_cell.length_a   1.000
_cell.length_b   1.000
_cell.length_c   1.000
_cell.angle_alpha   90.00
_cell.angle_beta   90.00
_cell.angle_gamma   90.00
#
_symmetry.space_group_name_H-M   'P 1'
#
loop_
_entity.id
_entity.type
_entity.pdbx_description
1 polymer ?
#
loop_
_entity_poly.entity_id
_entity_poly.type
_entity_poly.pdbx_seq_one_letter_code
_entity_poly.pdbx_strand_id
1 'polypeptide(L)'
;IASAEKIGFKTDLVAINPLDKKIKVPVYFANFVLMDYGLGAVFGCPAHDQRDLDFAIKYNLPVNAVVTPEKNQKNFEVQNEAYTGPGYLFNSSFLDGLKVPEDSIIKTIEHLEKKKLGVKKINFRLKDWGVSRQRYWGCPIPIIYDENHNPHKVPKELLPVKLPTIDKLDHSGNPLDNISDWKNVSIDGKKFYRETDTLDTFVDSSWYFLRFCSPKNNEYGFNLDEVKYWMPVDQYIGGVEHAILHLLYX
;
A
#
# COMPACT_ATOMS: atom_id res chain seq x y z
N ILE A 1 -4.52 -0.38 -19.17
CA ILE A 1 -5.08 0.96 -18.89
C ILE A 1 -4.11 2.05 -19.39
N ALA A 2 -2.81 1.91 -19.16
CA ALA A 2 -1.82 2.93 -19.55
C ALA A 2 -1.84 3.25 -21.06
N SER A 3 -1.99 2.24 -21.90
CA SER A 3 -2.00 2.38 -23.38
C SER A 3 -3.39 2.55 -23.99
N ALA A 4 -4.44 2.47 -23.19
CA ALA A 4 -5.80 2.60 -23.70
C ALA A 4 -6.16 4.06 -23.96
N GLU A 5 -6.99 4.27 -24.98
CA GLU A 5 -7.52 5.60 -25.30
C GLU A 5 -8.27 6.17 -24.09
N LYS A 6 -8.01 7.44 -23.77
CA LYS A 6 -8.65 8.13 -22.65
C LYS A 6 -10.02 8.62 -23.10
N ILE A 7 -11.07 8.02 -22.57
CA ILE A 7 -12.46 8.40 -22.91
C ILE A 7 -13.26 8.71 -21.64
N GLY A 8 -14.24 9.58 -21.78
CA GLY A 8 -15.08 9.96 -20.66
C GLY A 8 -16.38 10.62 -21.09
N PHE A 9 -17.23 10.87 -20.11
CA PHE A 9 -18.53 11.48 -20.25
C PHE A 9 -18.62 12.74 -19.41
N LYS A 10 -18.95 13.87 -20.03
CA LYS A 10 -19.13 15.14 -19.35
C LYS A 10 -20.48 15.14 -18.60
N THR A 11 -20.46 15.51 -17.33
CA THR A 11 -21.69 15.68 -16.55
C THR A 11 -22.17 17.14 -16.64
N ASP A 12 -23.34 17.40 -16.08
CA ASP A 12 -23.86 18.76 -15.93
C ASP A 12 -23.31 19.46 -14.66
N LEU A 13 -22.46 18.77 -13.91
CA LEU A 13 -21.88 19.28 -12.67
C LEU A 13 -20.60 20.09 -12.92
N VAL A 14 -20.35 21.07 -12.03
CA VAL A 14 -19.08 21.78 -11.96
C VAL A 14 -18.57 21.69 -10.53
N ALA A 15 -17.26 21.55 -10.40
CA ALA A 15 -16.57 21.60 -9.10
C ALA A 15 -15.95 22.99 -8.92
N ILE A 16 -16.06 23.52 -7.70
CA ILE A 16 -15.46 24.82 -7.34
C ILE A 16 -14.08 24.53 -6.75
N ASN A 17 -13.05 25.19 -7.30
CA ASN A 17 -11.69 25.00 -6.80
C ASN A 17 -11.60 25.45 -5.32
N PRO A 18 -11.16 24.60 -4.41
CA PRO A 18 -11.10 24.97 -2.99
C PRO A 18 -10.07 26.05 -2.67
N LEU A 19 -9.09 26.27 -3.55
CA LEU A 19 -8.05 27.30 -3.35
C LEU A 19 -8.46 28.65 -3.93
N ASP A 20 -9.33 28.68 -4.95
CA ASP A 20 -9.86 29.89 -5.55
C ASP A 20 -11.30 29.65 -6.04
N LYS A 21 -12.27 30.16 -5.30
CA LYS A 21 -13.72 29.96 -5.58
C LYS A 21 -14.18 30.55 -6.92
N LYS A 22 -13.39 31.39 -7.55
CA LYS A 22 -13.71 31.92 -8.89
C LYS A 22 -13.48 30.89 -9.98
N ILE A 23 -12.63 29.89 -9.71
CA ILE A 23 -12.30 28.83 -10.67
C ILE A 23 -13.32 27.71 -10.54
N LYS A 24 -14.02 27.45 -11.64
CA LYS A 24 -14.97 26.34 -11.76
C LYS A 24 -14.47 25.39 -12.84
N VAL A 25 -14.44 24.09 -12.54
CA VAL A 25 -13.97 23.06 -13.47
C VAL A 25 -15.09 22.06 -13.76
N PRO A 26 -15.20 21.57 -15.01
CA PRO A 26 -16.22 20.58 -15.35
C PRO A 26 -15.92 19.24 -14.71
N VAL A 27 -16.97 18.49 -14.41
CA VAL A 27 -16.85 17.14 -13.82
C VAL A 27 -17.13 16.11 -14.91
N TYR A 28 -16.20 15.15 -15.04
CA TYR A 28 -16.27 14.05 -16.03
C TYR A 28 -16.21 12.69 -15.33
N PHE A 29 -16.92 11.73 -15.85
CA PHE A 29 -16.57 10.32 -15.65
C PHE A 29 -15.52 9.95 -16.70
N ALA A 30 -14.45 9.30 -16.30
CA ALA A 30 -13.37 8.93 -17.21
C ALA A 30 -12.85 7.53 -16.91
N ASN A 31 -12.55 6.77 -17.96
CA ASN A 31 -12.17 5.36 -17.89
C ASN A 31 -10.81 5.10 -17.20
N PHE A 32 -10.00 6.12 -17.03
CA PHE A 32 -8.67 5.99 -16.43
C PHE A 32 -8.60 6.47 -14.96
N VAL A 33 -9.71 7.01 -14.42
CA VAL A 33 -9.80 7.42 -13.02
C VAL A 33 -10.23 6.19 -12.20
N LEU A 34 -9.34 5.73 -11.31
CA LEU A 34 -9.59 4.54 -10.49
C LEU A 34 -10.48 4.86 -9.30
N MET A 35 -11.46 4.00 -9.03
CA MET A 35 -12.43 4.19 -7.93
C MET A 35 -11.77 4.11 -6.55
N ASP A 36 -10.69 3.37 -6.44
CA ASP A 36 -9.95 3.21 -5.18
C ASP A 36 -8.85 4.26 -4.97
N TYR A 37 -8.75 5.24 -5.87
CA TYR A 37 -7.80 6.35 -5.71
C TYR A 37 -8.50 7.51 -4.98
N GLY A 38 -8.06 7.77 -3.77
CA GLY A 38 -8.69 8.77 -2.91
C GLY A 38 -10.12 8.37 -2.53
N LEU A 39 -11.06 9.22 -2.90
CA LEU A 39 -12.50 8.97 -2.69
C LEU A 39 -13.23 8.70 -4.02
N GLY A 40 -12.48 8.34 -5.06
CA GLY A 40 -13.03 8.09 -6.39
C GLY A 40 -13.17 9.34 -7.24
N ALA A 41 -12.78 10.50 -6.72
CA ALA A 41 -12.76 11.74 -7.47
C ALA A 41 -11.36 12.35 -7.37
N VAL A 42 -10.79 12.72 -8.51
CA VAL A 42 -9.45 13.32 -8.58
C VAL A 42 -9.50 14.66 -9.32
N PHE A 43 -8.60 15.55 -8.95
CA PHE A 43 -8.43 16.84 -9.61
C PHE A 43 -7.50 16.64 -10.81
N GLY A 44 -7.99 16.95 -12.01
CA GLY A 44 -7.19 16.83 -13.24
C GLY A 44 -6.12 17.92 -13.30
N CYS A 45 -4.93 17.58 -13.78
CA CYS A 45 -3.82 18.53 -13.95
C CYS A 45 -3.15 18.30 -15.32
N PRO A 46 -3.81 18.69 -16.42
CA PRO A 46 -3.37 18.32 -17.79
C PRO A 46 -1.94 18.71 -18.13
N ALA A 47 -1.46 19.85 -17.65
CA ALA A 47 -0.10 20.28 -17.96
C ALA A 47 0.98 19.41 -17.28
N HIS A 48 0.59 18.60 -16.25
CA HIS A 48 1.57 17.90 -15.40
C HIS A 48 1.25 16.41 -15.16
N ASP A 49 0.27 15.86 -15.92
CA ASP A 49 -0.01 14.42 -15.99
C ASP A 49 -0.38 14.08 -17.43
N GLN A 50 0.36 13.15 -18.04
CA GLN A 50 0.16 12.84 -19.46
C GLN A 50 -1.24 12.26 -19.73
N ARG A 51 -1.80 11.49 -18.81
CA ARG A 51 -3.16 10.92 -19.00
C ARG A 51 -4.22 12.02 -19.02
N ASP A 52 -4.07 13.00 -18.13
CA ASP A 52 -4.95 14.17 -18.08
C ASP A 52 -4.77 15.05 -19.31
N LEU A 53 -3.52 15.18 -19.81
CA LEU A 53 -3.23 15.95 -21.02
C LEU A 53 -3.88 15.32 -22.27
N ASP A 54 -3.70 14.01 -22.44
CA ASP A 54 -4.32 13.26 -23.55
C ASP A 54 -5.85 13.46 -23.56
N PHE A 55 -6.44 13.38 -22.35
CA PHE A 55 -7.88 13.59 -22.17
C PHE A 55 -8.27 15.05 -22.49
N ALA A 56 -7.52 16.01 -21.99
CA ALA A 56 -7.80 17.42 -22.19
C ALA A 56 -7.72 17.81 -23.68
N ILE A 57 -6.72 17.29 -24.38
CA ILE A 57 -6.57 17.53 -25.83
C ILE A 57 -7.80 16.92 -26.57
N LYS A 58 -8.15 15.70 -26.27
CA LYS A 58 -9.28 15.00 -26.91
C LYS A 58 -10.60 15.75 -26.73
N TYR A 59 -10.85 16.30 -25.55
CA TYR A 59 -12.11 16.97 -25.23
C TYR A 59 -12.03 18.48 -25.30
N ASN A 60 -10.96 19.03 -25.89
CA ASN A 60 -10.74 20.49 -26.06
C ASN A 60 -10.86 21.25 -24.72
N LEU A 61 -10.29 20.70 -23.66
CA LEU A 61 -10.28 21.33 -22.34
C LEU A 61 -9.04 22.24 -22.20
N PRO A 62 -9.13 23.30 -21.41
CA PRO A 62 -7.95 24.19 -21.18
C PRO A 62 -6.80 23.42 -20.53
N VAL A 63 -5.59 23.72 -20.98
CA VAL A 63 -4.34 23.21 -20.41
C VAL A 63 -3.58 24.38 -19.84
N ASN A 64 -3.57 24.49 -18.52
CA ASN A 64 -2.91 25.59 -17.81
C ASN A 64 -1.69 25.07 -17.08
N ALA A 65 -0.49 25.49 -17.51
CA ALA A 65 0.73 25.13 -16.81
C ALA A 65 0.79 25.87 -15.47
N VAL A 66 1.12 25.11 -14.40
CA VAL A 66 1.25 25.65 -13.04
C VAL A 66 2.60 25.31 -12.42
N VAL A 67 3.44 24.50 -13.09
CA VAL A 67 4.83 24.23 -12.69
C VAL A 67 5.74 24.62 -13.84
N THR A 68 6.82 25.31 -13.53
CA THR A 68 7.84 25.71 -14.49
C THR A 68 9.21 25.19 -14.00
N PRO A 69 10.10 24.77 -14.91
CA PRO A 69 11.43 24.28 -14.49
C PRO A 69 12.30 25.37 -13.84
N GLU A 70 12.13 26.61 -14.24
CA GLU A 70 12.98 27.72 -13.76
C GLU A 70 12.22 28.68 -12.85
N LYS A 71 12.85 29.06 -11.77
CA LYS A 71 12.27 30.02 -10.81
C LYS A 71 11.98 31.33 -11.52
N ASN A 72 10.80 31.89 -11.25
CA ASN A 72 10.32 33.17 -11.80
C ASN A 72 10.01 33.15 -13.31
N GLN A 73 10.05 32.03 -13.99
CA GLN A 73 9.60 31.91 -15.38
C GLN A 73 8.07 31.97 -15.41
N LYS A 74 7.51 32.88 -16.20
CA LYS A 74 6.06 33.13 -16.28
C LYS A 74 5.42 32.65 -17.60
N ASN A 75 6.25 32.35 -18.60
CA ASN A 75 5.76 32.02 -19.94
C ASN A 75 6.07 30.57 -20.32
N PHE A 76 5.76 29.64 -19.41
CA PHE A 76 5.93 28.22 -19.64
C PHE A 76 4.60 27.62 -20.11
N GLU A 77 4.62 26.93 -21.23
CA GLU A 77 3.44 26.30 -21.82
C GLU A 77 3.70 24.82 -22.10
N VAL A 78 2.66 24.04 -22.02
CA VAL A 78 2.66 22.62 -22.32
C VAL A 78 1.73 22.39 -23.54
N GLN A 79 2.19 21.60 -24.51
CA GLN A 79 1.41 21.30 -25.71
C GLN A 79 1.02 19.82 -25.78
N ASN A 80 1.93 18.96 -26.23
CA ASN A 80 1.63 17.53 -26.46
C ASN A 80 2.32 16.59 -25.46
N GLU A 81 3.20 17.11 -24.64
CA GLU A 81 3.91 16.32 -23.62
C GLU A 81 3.84 17.05 -22.29
N ALA A 82 3.30 16.36 -21.29
CA ALA A 82 3.13 16.91 -19.94
C ALA A 82 4.48 17.11 -19.26
N TYR A 83 4.64 18.24 -18.58
CA TYR A 83 5.85 18.51 -17.80
C TYR A 83 5.72 17.88 -16.41
N THR A 84 6.49 16.84 -16.13
CA THR A 84 6.47 16.10 -14.87
C THR A 84 7.75 16.26 -14.03
N GLY A 85 8.63 17.17 -14.46
CA GLY A 85 9.90 17.43 -13.78
C GLY A 85 9.78 18.28 -12.53
N PRO A 86 10.88 18.46 -11.79
CA PRO A 86 10.93 19.37 -10.63
C PRO A 86 10.81 20.82 -11.08
N GLY A 87 10.39 21.68 -10.17
CA GLY A 87 10.26 23.08 -10.55
C GLY A 87 9.62 23.96 -9.48
N TYR A 88 9.01 25.02 -9.93
CA TYR A 88 8.42 26.05 -9.08
C TYR A 88 7.00 26.35 -9.54
N LEU A 89 6.10 26.59 -8.59
CA LEU A 89 4.72 26.95 -8.91
C LEU A 89 4.63 28.36 -9.49
N PHE A 90 3.75 28.53 -10.47
CA PHE A 90 3.31 29.80 -11.01
C PHE A 90 1.83 29.67 -11.41
N ASN A 91 1.13 30.74 -11.70
CA ASN A 91 -0.32 30.72 -11.96
C ASN A 91 -1.10 30.04 -10.83
N SER A 92 -0.58 30.05 -9.59
CA SER A 92 -1.11 29.29 -8.46
C SER A 92 -1.39 30.19 -7.24
N SER A 93 -1.58 31.48 -7.46
CA SER A 93 -1.98 32.45 -6.44
C SER A 93 -0.99 32.49 -5.27
N PHE A 94 -1.45 32.24 -4.03
CA PHE A 94 -0.59 32.29 -2.83
C PHE A 94 0.49 31.21 -2.80
N LEU A 95 0.45 30.25 -3.71
CA LEU A 95 1.44 29.17 -3.82
C LEU A 95 2.57 29.50 -4.80
N ASP A 96 2.47 30.62 -5.54
CA ASP A 96 3.47 30.98 -6.55
C ASP A 96 4.87 31.08 -5.95
N GLY A 97 5.86 30.53 -6.68
CA GLY A 97 7.26 30.54 -6.28
C GLY A 97 7.68 29.39 -5.35
N LEU A 98 6.73 28.59 -4.87
CA LEU A 98 7.06 27.44 -4.02
C LEU A 98 7.66 26.30 -4.85
N LYS A 99 8.60 25.58 -4.25
CA LYS A 99 9.24 24.41 -4.87
C LYS A 99 8.29 23.21 -4.90
N VAL A 100 8.30 22.49 -6.02
CA VAL A 100 7.45 21.31 -6.25
C VAL A 100 8.32 20.05 -6.22
N PRO A 101 7.93 19.01 -5.48
CA PRO A 101 6.71 18.88 -4.65
C PRO A 101 6.86 19.34 -3.20
N GLU A 102 8.06 19.58 -2.74
CA GLU A 102 8.41 19.68 -1.32
C GLU A 102 7.57 20.73 -0.57
N ASP A 103 7.76 22.01 -0.92
CA ASP A 103 7.11 23.10 -0.20
C ASP A 103 5.63 23.22 -0.56
N SER A 104 5.30 22.96 -1.81
CA SER A 104 3.96 23.16 -2.35
C SER A 104 2.91 22.26 -1.71
N ILE A 105 3.24 20.97 -1.49
CA ILE A 105 2.33 19.99 -0.87
C ILE A 105 2.04 20.41 0.58
N ILE A 106 3.08 20.73 1.33
CA ILE A 106 2.95 21.12 2.75
C ILE A 106 2.04 22.34 2.86
N LYS A 107 2.32 23.39 2.08
CA LYS A 107 1.59 24.64 2.13
C LYS A 107 0.12 24.50 1.71
N THR A 108 -0.12 23.66 0.70
CA THR A 108 -1.50 23.39 0.25
C THR A 108 -2.29 22.66 1.34
N ILE A 109 -1.71 21.63 1.95
CA ILE A 109 -2.35 20.87 3.03
C ILE A 109 -2.67 21.80 4.22
N GLU A 110 -1.71 22.60 4.66
CA GLU A 110 -1.90 23.56 5.75
C GLU A 110 -3.08 24.50 5.47
N HIS A 111 -3.15 25.02 4.24
CA HIS A 111 -4.24 25.92 3.84
C HIS A 111 -5.60 25.24 3.89
N LEU A 112 -5.69 24.02 3.32
CA LEU A 112 -6.95 23.26 3.28
C LEU A 112 -7.42 22.89 4.69
N GLU A 113 -6.52 22.46 5.56
CA GLU A 113 -6.85 22.12 6.96
C GLU A 113 -7.29 23.36 7.74
N LYS A 114 -6.57 24.47 7.61
CA LYS A 114 -6.93 25.74 8.26
C LYS A 114 -8.31 26.22 7.84
N LYS A 115 -8.68 26.01 6.57
CA LYS A 115 -9.99 26.39 6.03
C LYS A 115 -11.07 25.33 6.25
N LYS A 116 -10.74 24.19 6.85
CA LYS A 116 -11.63 23.03 7.07
C LYS A 116 -12.22 22.50 5.75
N LEU A 117 -11.41 22.54 4.68
CA LEU A 117 -11.78 22.06 3.34
C LEU A 117 -11.23 20.70 3.01
N GLY A 118 -10.29 20.19 3.84
CA GLY A 118 -9.68 18.89 3.65
C GLY A 118 -8.82 18.51 4.83
N VAL A 119 -8.35 17.28 4.85
CA VAL A 119 -7.42 16.76 5.86
C VAL A 119 -6.28 16.02 5.17
N LYS A 120 -5.10 16.09 5.76
CA LYS A 120 -3.94 15.30 5.30
C LYS A 120 -4.24 13.81 5.43
N LYS A 121 -3.96 13.05 4.37
CA LYS A 121 -4.09 11.60 4.37
C LYS A 121 -2.85 10.99 3.73
N ILE A 122 -2.32 9.95 4.34
CA ILE A 122 -1.19 9.19 3.80
C ILE A 122 -1.75 7.88 3.24
N ASN A 123 -1.59 7.68 1.94
CA ASN A 123 -2.01 6.45 1.28
C ASN A 123 -0.77 5.62 0.96
N PHE A 124 -0.70 4.42 1.54
CA PHE A 124 0.39 3.49 1.23
C PHE A 124 0.10 2.79 -0.09
N ARG A 125 1.10 2.69 -0.94
CA ARG A 125 0.99 2.07 -2.27
C ARG A 125 1.40 0.59 -2.29
N LEU A 126 1.77 0.04 -1.14
CA LEU A 126 2.08 -1.38 -1.03
C LEU A 126 0.79 -2.20 -1.05
N LYS A 127 0.79 -3.27 -1.82
CA LYS A 127 -0.30 -4.25 -1.80
C LYS A 127 -0.19 -5.10 -0.53
N ASP A 128 -1.33 -5.57 -0.04
CA ASP A 128 -1.36 -6.48 1.09
C ASP A 128 -0.58 -7.76 0.76
N TRP A 129 0.18 -8.23 1.72
CA TRP A 129 0.92 -9.49 1.61
C TRP A 129 0.01 -10.61 2.11
N GLY A 130 -0.48 -11.45 1.20
CA GLY A 130 -1.22 -12.65 1.57
C GLY A 130 -0.23 -13.68 2.14
N VAL A 131 -0.31 -13.91 3.44
CA VAL A 131 0.70 -14.73 4.16
C VAL A 131 0.37 -16.22 4.17
N SER A 132 -0.81 -16.61 3.71
CA SER A 132 -1.34 -17.97 3.81
C SER A 132 -0.90 -18.83 2.61
N ARG A 133 -0.41 -20.05 2.85
CA ARG A 133 0.06 -20.98 1.81
C ARG A 133 -0.54 -22.36 2.01
N GLN A 134 -1.00 -22.98 0.93
CA GLN A 134 -1.54 -24.34 0.89
C GLN A 134 -0.40 -25.32 0.64
N ARG A 135 0.48 -25.46 1.63
CA ARG A 135 1.65 -26.36 1.54
C ARG A 135 2.02 -26.89 2.91
N TYR A 136 2.71 -28.04 2.93
CA TYR A 136 3.16 -28.64 4.19
C TYR A 136 4.25 -27.80 4.86
N TRP A 137 5.25 -27.35 4.07
CA TRP A 137 6.43 -26.67 4.62
C TRP A 137 6.13 -25.20 4.90
N GLY A 138 6.18 -24.86 6.18
CA GLY A 138 5.96 -23.51 6.68
C GLY A 138 5.51 -23.55 8.13
N CYS A 139 5.48 -22.40 8.79
CA CYS A 139 5.01 -22.29 10.17
C CYS A 139 3.49 -22.45 10.19
N PRO A 140 2.93 -23.39 10.99
CA PRO A 140 1.48 -23.52 11.12
C PRO A 140 0.86 -22.24 11.70
N ILE A 141 -0.31 -21.88 11.20
CA ILE A 141 -1.06 -20.71 11.68
C ILE A 141 -1.83 -21.12 12.95
N PRO A 142 -1.63 -20.44 14.10
CA PRO A 142 -2.24 -20.86 15.36
C PRO A 142 -3.71 -20.43 15.51
N ILE A 143 -4.53 -20.82 14.52
CA ILE A 143 -5.97 -20.55 14.45
C ILE A 143 -6.71 -21.89 14.38
N ILE A 144 -7.86 -21.95 15.03
CA ILE A 144 -8.80 -23.05 14.95
C ILE A 144 -10.19 -22.50 14.62
N TYR A 145 -11.02 -23.32 14.02
CA TYR A 145 -12.39 -22.93 13.63
C TYR A 145 -13.39 -23.81 14.37
N ASP A 146 -14.46 -23.19 14.86
CA ASP A 146 -15.58 -23.93 15.46
C ASP A 146 -16.46 -24.56 14.37
N GLU A 147 -17.53 -25.24 14.77
CA GLU A 147 -18.47 -25.93 13.86
C GLU A 147 -19.20 -24.94 12.92
N ASN A 148 -19.22 -23.66 13.25
CA ASN A 148 -19.82 -22.61 12.43
C ASN A 148 -18.78 -21.88 11.58
N HIS A 149 -17.53 -22.38 11.53
CA HIS A 149 -16.38 -21.80 10.85
C HIS A 149 -15.95 -20.42 11.37
N ASN A 150 -16.30 -20.08 12.63
CA ASN A 150 -15.77 -18.86 13.25
C ASN A 150 -14.32 -19.11 13.69
N PRO A 151 -13.39 -18.18 13.41
CA PRO A 151 -12.00 -18.33 13.79
C PRO A 151 -11.78 -18.02 15.28
N HIS A 152 -10.95 -18.84 15.93
CA HIS A 152 -10.53 -18.68 17.31
C HIS A 152 -9.02 -18.86 17.39
N LYS A 153 -8.36 -18.18 18.32
CA LYS A 153 -6.93 -18.40 18.58
C LYS A 153 -6.74 -19.77 19.27
N VAL A 154 -5.65 -20.46 18.95
CA VAL A 154 -5.25 -21.67 19.69
C VAL A 154 -4.91 -21.24 21.13
N PRO A 155 -5.46 -21.92 22.15
CA PRO A 155 -5.10 -21.64 23.55
C PRO A 155 -3.60 -21.68 23.77
N LYS A 156 -3.09 -20.79 24.62
CA LYS A 156 -1.64 -20.62 24.86
C LYS A 156 -0.98 -21.93 25.32
N GLU A 157 -1.71 -22.74 26.10
CA GLU A 157 -1.23 -24.00 26.65
C GLU A 157 -1.02 -25.08 25.56
N LEU A 158 -1.64 -24.91 24.41
CA LEU A 158 -1.55 -25.83 23.28
C LEU A 158 -0.52 -25.36 22.21
N LEU A 159 0.21 -24.32 22.50
CA LEU A 159 1.30 -23.84 21.64
C LEU A 159 2.61 -24.53 22.02
N PRO A 160 3.52 -24.71 21.07
CA PRO A 160 3.41 -24.38 19.64
C PRO A 160 2.58 -25.39 18.87
N VAL A 161 1.90 -24.95 17.81
CA VAL A 161 1.27 -25.85 16.86
C VAL A 161 2.38 -26.48 16.01
N LYS A 162 2.52 -27.81 16.10
CA LYS A 162 3.58 -28.54 15.40
C LYS A 162 3.01 -29.22 14.16
N LEU A 163 3.79 -29.22 13.08
CA LEU A 163 3.45 -29.96 11.87
C LEU A 163 3.39 -31.47 12.19
N PRO A 164 2.43 -32.21 11.63
CA PRO A 164 2.37 -33.66 11.82
C PRO A 164 3.48 -34.33 11.00
N THR A 165 3.94 -35.49 11.45
CA THR A 165 4.81 -36.34 10.64
C THR A 165 4.01 -36.95 9.50
N ILE A 166 4.54 -36.91 8.29
CA ILE A 166 3.90 -37.49 7.11
C ILE A 166 4.90 -38.40 6.39
N ASP A 167 4.42 -39.57 5.98
CA ASP A 167 5.26 -40.54 5.27
C ASP A 167 5.43 -40.19 3.80
N LYS A 168 4.41 -39.63 3.19
CA LYS A 168 4.43 -39.18 1.78
C LYS A 168 3.67 -37.88 1.63
N LEU A 169 4.24 -36.99 0.82
CA LEU A 169 3.54 -35.78 0.40
C LEU A 169 2.59 -36.11 -0.75
N ASP A 170 1.31 -35.96 -0.50
CA ASP A 170 0.32 -35.96 -1.56
C ASP A 170 0.30 -34.57 -2.17
N HIS A 171 0.54 -34.48 -3.44
CA HIS A 171 0.61 -33.20 -4.18
C HIS A 171 -0.77 -32.72 -4.67
N SER A 172 -1.85 -33.41 -4.31
CA SER A 172 -3.21 -32.99 -4.64
C SER A 172 -3.79 -32.12 -3.51
N GLY A 173 -4.01 -30.86 -3.79
CA GLY A 173 -4.61 -29.94 -2.84
C GLY A 173 -3.69 -29.51 -1.71
N ASN A 174 -4.30 -29.13 -0.57
CA ASN A 174 -3.56 -28.72 0.64
C ASN A 174 -3.18 -29.96 1.44
N PRO A 175 -1.88 -30.27 1.60
CA PRO A 175 -1.46 -31.51 2.28
C PRO A 175 -1.98 -31.65 3.71
N LEU A 176 -2.02 -30.57 4.48
CA LEU A 176 -2.47 -30.63 5.88
C LEU A 176 -3.98 -30.83 6.02
N ASP A 177 -4.74 -30.43 5.02
CA ASP A 177 -6.21 -30.59 5.02
C ASP A 177 -6.61 -32.04 4.95
N ASN A 178 -5.73 -32.89 4.40
CA ASN A 178 -5.95 -34.33 4.23
C ASN A 178 -5.62 -35.16 5.50
N ILE A 179 -5.04 -34.53 6.55
CA ILE A 179 -4.60 -35.24 7.76
C ILE A 179 -5.65 -35.04 8.87
N SER A 180 -6.68 -35.87 8.85
CA SER A 180 -7.83 -35.74 9.75
C SER A 180 -7.45 -35.72 11.23
N ASP A 181 -6.52 -36.56 11.65
CA ASP A 181 -6.12 -36.70 13.06
C ASP A 181 -5.39 -35.45 13.57
N TRP A 182 -4.70 -34.73 12.69
CA TRP A 182 -4.06 -33.47 13.03
C TRP A 182 -5.04 -32.30 12.92
N LYS A 183 -5.87 -32.30 11.89
CA LYS A 183 -6.82 -31.22 11.60
C LYS A 183 -7.89 -31.09 12.68
N ASN A 184 -8.45 -32.26 13.13
CA ASN A 184 -9.54 -32.25 14.11
C ASN A 184 -8.97 -32.20 15.52
N VAL A 185 -9.45 -31.28 16.33
CA VAL A 185 -8.98 -31.11 17.71
C VAL A 185 -10.18 -30.92 18.65
N SER A 186 -10.10 -31.51 19.85
CA SER A 186 -11.11 -31.31 20.89
C SER A 186 -10.51 -30.51 22.03
N ILE A 187 -11.18 -29.44 22.42
CA ILE A 187 -10.75 -28.55 23.50
C ILE A 187 -11.97 -28.36 24.43
N ASP A 188 -11.81 -28.76 25.68
CA ASP A 188 -12.88 -28.68 26.71
C ASP A 188 -14.19 -29.39 26.23
N GLY A 189 -14.05 -30.51 25.52
CA GLY A 189 -15.19 -31.30 25.03
C GLY A 189 -15.86 -30.74 23.77
N LYS A 190 -15.38 -29.61 23.24
CA LYS A 190 -15.88 -28.99 22.00
C LYS A 190 -14.98 -29.33 20.83
N LYS A 191 -15.58 -29.54 19.66
CA LYS A 191 -14.85 -29.84 18.42
C LYS A 191 -14.41 -28.57 17.73
N PHE A 192 -13.17 -28.59 17.24
CA PHE A 192 -12.59 -27.53 16.44
C PHE A 192 -11.79 -28.13 15.26
N TYR A 193 -11.54 -27.32 14.26
CA TYR A 193 -10.73 -27.68 13.10
C TYR A 193 -9.53 -26.71 13.05
N ARG A 194 -8.32 -27.25 12.94
CA ARG A 194 -7.11 -26.42 12.78
C ARG A 194 -7.12 -25.73 11.42
N GLU A 195 -6.55 -24.54 11.38
CA GLU A 195 -6.14 -23.93 10.10
C GLU A 195 -5.13 -24.87 9.43
N THR A 196 -5.37 -25.21 8.18
CA THR A 196 -4.53 -26.14 7.42
C THR A 196 -3.53 -25.44 6.49
N ASP A 197 -3.65 -24.14 6.31
CA ASP A 197 -2.64 -23.35 5.63
C ASP A 197 -1.43 -23.13 6.55
N THR A 198 -0.25 -22.97 5.95
CA THR A 198 0.96 -22.55 6.67
C THR A 198 1.31 -21.12 6.27
N LEU A 199 2.11 -20.46 7.08
CA LEU A 199 2.61 -19.12 6.76
C LEU A 199 3.65 -19.20 5.63
N ASP A 200 3.62 -18.21 4.77
CA ASP A 200 4.70 -17.97 3.80
C ASP A 200 6.03 -17.98 4.55
N THR A 201 7.03 -18.69 4.02
CA THR A 201 8.34 -18.81 4.66
C THR A 201 9.04 -17.47 4.87
N PHE A 202 8.68 -16.44 4.09
CA PHE A 202 9.17 -15.08 4.33
C PHE A 202 8.70 -14.49 5.65
N VAL A 203 7.62 -15.01 6.27
CA VAL A 203 7.22 -14.56 7.61
C VAL A 203 8.32 -14.85 8.63
N ASP A 204 8.92 -16.05 8.56
CA ASP A 204 10.04 -16.42 9.44
C ASP A 204 11.28 -15.56 9.18
N SER A 205 11.62 -15.33 7.93
CA SER A 205 12.82 -14.56 7.56
C SER A 205 12.62 -13.04 7.61
N SER A 206 11.40 -12.56 7.82
CA SER A 206 11.12 -11.12 7.88
C SER A 206 11.65 -10.46 9.17
N TRP A 207 11.93 -11.24 10.22
CA TRP A 207 12.30 -10.70 11.53
C TRP A 207 13.55 -11.33 12.14
N TYR A 208 14.31 -12.12 11.40
CA TYR A 208 15.48 -12.85 11.94
C TYR A 208 16.50 -11.90 12.59
N PHE A 209 16.65 -10.69 12.09
CA PHE A 209 17.59 -9.70 12.62
C PHE A 209 17.21 -9.26 14.03
N LEU A 210 15.93 -9.23 14.37
CA LEU A 210 15.45 -8.98 15.73
C LEU A 210 15.78 -10.19 16.62
N ARG A 211 15.59 -11.40 16.11
CA ARG A 211 15.93 -12.65 16.82
C ARG A 211 17.42 -12.72 17.12
N PHE A 212 18.28 -12.22 16.25
CA PHE A 212 19.74 -12.17 16.47
C PHE A 212 20.12 -11.34 17.69
N CYS A 213 19.29 -10.35 18.05
CA CYS A 213 19.54 -9.54 19.26
C CYS A 213 19.35 -10.37 20.55
N SER A 214 18.51 -11.42 20.52
CA SER A 214 18.17 -12.23 21.70
C SER A 214 18.15 -13.73 21.36
N PRO A 215 19.27 -14.31 20.89
CA PRO A 215 19.24 -15.68 20.35
C PRO A 215 18.91 -16.77 21.37
N LYS A 216 19.09 -16.48 22.64
CA LYS A 216 18.86 -17.44 23.75
C LYS A 216 17.51 -17.25 24.45
N ASN A 217 16.68 -16.30 24.00
CA ASN A 217 15.36 -16.08 24.59
C ASN A 217 14.43 -17.24 24.24
N ASN A 218 13.85 -17.90 25.25
CA ASN A 218 12.97 -19.06 25.06
C ASN A 218 11.49 -18.74 25.34
N GLU A 219 11.19 -17.51 25.77
CA GLU A 219 9.81 -17.11 26.10
C GLU A 219 9.15 -16.33 24.96
N TYR A 220 9.92 -15.46 24.32
CA TYR A 220 9.44 -14.58 23.24
C TYR A 220 10.41 -14.61 22.06
N GLY A 221 9.98 -14.09 20.94
CA GLY A 221 10.82 -14.00 19.75
C GLY A 221 12.12 -13.21 19.99
N PHE A 222 12.04 -12.16 20.80
CA PHE A 222 13.20 -11.34 21.18
C PHE A 222 12.88 -10.55 22.45
N ASN A 223 13.95 -10.04 23.10
CA ASN A 223 13.85 -9.12 24.24
C ASN A 223 13.92 -7.69 23.71
N LEU A 224 12.95 -6.87 24.10
CA LEU A 224 12.84 -5.49 23.58
C LEU A 224 14.02 -4.61 23.99
N ASP A 225 14.58 -4.78 25.18
CA ASP A 225 15.71 -3.96 25.64
C ASP A 225 17.00 -4.34 24.92
N GLU A 226 17.18 -5.63 24.57
CA GLU A 226 18.30 -6.08 23.74
C GLU A 226 18.17 -5.54 22.32
N VAL A 227 16.93 -5.53 21.77
CA VAL A 227 16.66 -4.93 20.45
C VAL A 227 16.99 -3.43 20.47
N LYS A 228 16.54 -2.70 21.49
CA LYS A 228 16.84 -1.25 21.63
C LYS A 228 18.34 -0.97 21.70
N TYR A 229 19.10 -1.89 22.29
CA TYR A 229 20.55 -1.75 22.41
C TYR A 229 21.27 -1.99 21.07
N TRP A 230 20.87 -3.06 20.35
CA TRP A 230 21.58 -3.50 19.13
C TRP A 230 21.11 -2.82 17.85
N MET A 231 19.87 -2.33 17.81
CA MET A 231 19.31 -1.71 16.60
C MET A 231 19.50 -0.18 16.61
N PRO A 232 19.49 0.47 15.44
CA PRO A 232 19.31 -0.11 14.10
C PRO A 232 20.54 -0.84 13.58
N VAL A 233 20.37 -1.63 12.52
CA VAL A 233 21.48 -2.31 11.84
C VAL A 233 22.38 -1.27 11.17
N ASP A 234 23.67 -1.26 11.52
CA ASP A 234 24.63 -0.28 10.99
C ASP A 234 25.09 -0.63 9.57
N GLN A 235 25.17 -1.92 9.26
CA GLN A 235 25.68 -2.41 7.98
C GLN A 235 24.96 -3.70 7.61
N TYR A 236 24.40 -3.74 6.40
CA TYR A 236 23.80 -4.94 5.82
C TYR A 236 24.44 -5.21 4.46
N ILE A 237 24.99 -6.40 4.29
CA ILE A 237 25.67 -6.81 3.05
C ILE A 237 24.91 -7.99 2.45
N GLY A 238 24.47 -7.85 1.20
CA GLY A 238 23.72 -8.87 0.51
C GLY A 238 23.50 -8.53 -0.96
N GLY A 239 22.74 -9.35 -1.64
CA GLY A 239 22.42 -9.14 -3.05
C GLY A 239 21.43 -8.00 -3.27
N VAL A 240 21.49 -7.38 -4.44
CA VAL A 240 20.60 -6.26 -4.80
C VAL A 240 19.12 -6.69 -4.84
N GLU A 241 18.84 -7.97 -5.07
CA GLU A 241 17.48 -8.52 -5.06
C GLU A 241 16.76 -8.31 -3.74
N HIS A 242 17.49 -8.16 -2.64
CA HIS A 242 16.88 -7.94 -1.32
C HIS A 242 16.20 -6.58 -1.18
N ALA A 243 16.47 -5.64 -2.09
CA ALA A 243 15.74 -4.38 -2.14
C ALA A 243 14.23 -4.58 -2.34
N ILE A 244 13.84 -5.65 -3.05
CA ILE A 244 12.43 -5.99 -3.30
C ILE A 244 12.00 -7.30 -2.61
N LEU A 245 12.86 -7.89 -1.81
CA LEU A 245 12.58 -9.11 -1.03
C LEU A 245 12.71 -8.81 0.47
N HIS A 246 13.87 -9.10 1.05
CA HIS A 246 14.09 -8.97 2.50
C HIS A 246 13.83 -7.55 3.01
N LEU A 247 14.34 -6.52 2.36
CA LEU A 247 14.17 -5.14 2.83
C LEU A 247 12.72 -4.66 2.75
N LEU A 248 11.92 -5.28 1.88
CA LEU A 248 10.49 -4.98 1.77
C LEU A 248 9.70 -5.75 2.84
N TYR A 249 9.96 -7.05 3.03
CA TYR A 249 9.25 -7.90 3.99
C TYR A 249 9.69 -7.69 5.43
N UNK A 250 11.06 -7.48 5.69
CA UNK A 250 11.50 -7.39 6.63
C UNK A 250 11.30 -6.55 7.13
#